data_3df4ce6b1980308e664b51cca9aa373b
#
_entry.id   3df4ce6b1980308e664b51cca9aa373b
#
_cell.length_a   1.000
_cell.length_b   1.000
_cell.length_c   1.000
_cell.angle_alpha   90.00
_cell.angle_beta   90.00
_cell.angle_gamma   90.00
#
_symmetry.space_group_name_H-M   'P 1'
#
loop_
_entity.id
_entity.type
_entity.pdbx_description
1 polymer ?
#
loop_
_entity_poly.entity_id
_entity_poly.type
_entity_poly.pdbx_seq_one_letter_code
_entity_poly.pdbx_strand_id
1 'polypeptide(L)'
;MIEEFSGKLLAQQEPDASSFPNGGLRNTFEARGYSAWDPSSPAFIVDDTLCIPTVFIAYTGEALDYKTPLIRSIEALNKAAKDVCNYFNEDVHKVITYLGWEQEYFLVDEDLYSARPDLSLTERTLLGHESAKNQQLDDHYFGAIPSRVQEFMKDLETECYKLGIPVKTRHNEVAPNQF
;
A
#
# COMPACT_ATOMS: atom_id res chain seq x y z
N MET A 1 4.68 -3.56 -5.71
CA MET A 1 5.43 -2.98 -6.85
C MET A 1 4.72 -3.41 -8.10
N ILE A 2 4.59 -2.53 -9.05
CA ILE A 2 3.88 -2.76 -10.31
C ILE A 2 4.95 -2.86 -11.38
N GLU A 3 4.95 -3.92 -12.18
CA GLU A 3 5.80 -4.02 -13.37
C GLU A 3 5.03 -3.51 -14.59
N GLU A 4 5.68 -2.67 -15.35
CA GLU A 4 5.17 -2.10 -16.58
C GLU A 4 5.61 -2.97 -17.77
N PHE A 5 4.65 -3.47 -18.54
CA PHE A 5 4.93 -4.28 -19.71
C PHE A 5 4.75 -3.44 -20.97
N SER A 6 5.83 -3.17 -21.66
CA SER A 6 5.83 -2.34 -22.87
C SER A 6 5.40 -3.09 -24.16
N GLY A 7 5.00 -4.33 -24.07
CA GLY A 7 4.60 -5.16 -25.21
C GLY A 7 5.76 -5.62 -26.12
N LYS A 8 7.01 -5.39 -25.73
CA LYS A 8 8.20 -5.92 -26.41
C LYS A 8 8.65 -7.21 -25.76
N LEU A 9 9.33 -8.05 -26.51
CA LEU A 9 9.89 -9.30 -26.00
C LEU A 9 10.84 -9.02 -24.83
N LEU A 10 10.49 -9.49 -23.65
CA LEU A 10 11.25 -9.31 -22.39
C LEU A 10 12.72 -9.73 -22.48
N ALA A 11 13.05 -10.68 -23.39
CA ALA A 11 14.41 -11.16 -23.59
C ALA A 11 15.38 -10.16 -24.25
N GLN A 12 14.90 -9.01 -24.70
CA GLN A 12 15.69 -7.99 -25.39
C GLN A 12 15.72 -6.64 -24.69
N GLN A 13 15.14 -6.54 -23.52
CA GLN A 13 15.15 -5.29 -22.77
C GLN A 13 16.29 -5.26 -21.77
N GLU A 14 17.01 -4.14 -21.78
CA GLU A 14 17.86 -3.81 -20.67
C GLU A 14 16.99 -3.68 -19.40
N PRO A 15 17.51 -4.08 -18.23
CA PRO A 15 16.77 -3.91 -16.99
C PRO A 15 16.39 -2.44 -16.83
N ASP A 16 15.14 -2.20 -16.46
CA ASP A 16 14.64 -0.86 -16.22
C ASP A 16 15.49 -0.17 -15.14
N ALA A 17 16.30 0.79 -15.58
CA ALA A 17 17.18 1.55 -14.70
C ALA A 17 16.39 2.53 -13.79
N SER A 18 15.09 2.71 -14.00
CA SER A 18 14.23 3.55 -13.18
C SER A 18 14.10 3.02 -11.74
N SER A 19 14.29 1.74 -11.54
CA SER A 19 14.32 1.13 -10.21
C SER A 19 15.60 1.44 -9.41
N PHE A 20 16.60 2.02 -10.04
CA PHE A 20 17.81 2.47 -9.37
C PHE A 20 17.67 3.94 -8.97
N PRO A 21 17.97 4.31 -7.71
CA PRO A 21 17.93 5.71 -7.31
C PRO A 21 18.84 6.57 -8.17
N ASN A 22 18.36 7.72 -8.57
CA ASN A 22 19.11 8.70 -9.33
C ASN A 22 20.40 9.13 -8.62
N GLY A 23 21.48 9.33 -9.37
CA GLY A 23 22.63 10.08 -8.94
C GLY A 23 23.78 9.30 -8.34
N GLY A 24 23.99 8.07 -8.73
CA GLY A 24 25.21 7.38 -8.33
C GLY A 24 25.64 6.32 -9.31
N LEU A 25 26.94 6.22 -9.51
CA LEU A 25 27.52 5.01 -10.05
C LEU A 25 27.17 3.87 -9.12
N ARG A 26 26.41 2.90 -9.62
CA ARG A 26 26.08 1.73 -8.86
C ARG A 26 26.79 0.55 -9.45
N ASN A 27 27.34 -0.23 -8.57
CA ASN A 27 27.75 -1.55 -8.93
C ASN A 27 26.47 -2.31 -9.29
N THR A 28 26.37 -2.76 -10.51
CA THR A 28 25.37 -3.74 -10.91
C THR A 28 25.73 -5.08 -10.28
N PHE A 29 24.86 -5.57 -9.45
CA PHE A 29 24.98 -6.91 -8.90
C PHE A 29 24.15 -7.86 -9.76
N GLU A 30 24.55 -9.13 -9.82
CA GLU A 30 23.69 -10.17 -10.37
C GLU A 30 22.32 -10.13 -9.68
N ALA A 31 21.27 -10.34 -10.46
CA ALA A 31 19.95 -10.49 -9.93
C ALA A 31 19.92 -11.63 -8.92
N ARG A 32 19.50 -11.33 -7.70
CA ARG A 32 19.43 -12.31 -6.60
C ARG A 32 18.03 -12.87 -6.38
N GLY A 33 17.11 -12.52 -7.24
CA GLY A 33 15.73 -12.90 -7.13
C GLY A 33 14.99 -12.72 -8.45
N TYR A 34 13.71 -12.96 -8.39
CA TYR A 34 12.80 -12.81 -9.51
C TYR A 34 11.46 -12.23 -9.05
N SER A 35 10.74 -11.64 -9.99
CA SER A 35 9.36 -11.25 -9.79
C SER A 35 8.43 -12.40 -10.13
N ALA A 36 7.37 -12.57 -9.40
CA ALA A 36 6.30 -13.51 -9.65
C ALA A 36 4.96 -12.79 -9.69
N TRP A 37 4.10 -13.15 -10.62
CA TRP A 37 2.76 -12.62 -10.67
C TRP A 37 1.97 -13.03 -9.42
N ASP A 38 1.23 -12.05 -8.85
CA ASP A 38 0.28 -12.30 -7.78
C ASP A 38 -1.14 -12.40 -8.34
N PRO A 39 -1.66 -13.62 -8.57
CA PRO A 39 -3.00 -13.80 -9.11
C PRO A 39 -4.12 -13.48 -8.12
N SER A 40 -3.80 -13.20 -6.86
CA SER A 40 -4.78 -12.78 -5.86
C SER A 40 -5.20 -11.31 -6.00
N SER A 41 -4.41 -10.54 -6.75
CA SER A 41 -4.70 -9.13 -7.02
C SER A 41 -5.06 -8.94 -8.49
N PRO A 42 -6.11 -8.17 -8.81
CA PRO A 42 -6.49 -7.93 -10.20
C PRO A 42 -5.43 -7.12 -10.93
N ALA A 43 -5.19 -7.46 -12.19
CA ALA A 43 -4.49 -6.54 -13.09
C ALA A 43 -5.39 -5.33 -13.36
N PHE A 44 -4.78 -4.17 -13.57
CA PHE A 44 -5.50 -2.91 -13.79
C PHE A 44 -4.79 -2.04 -14.81
N ILE A 45 -5.46 -0.99 -15.25
CA ILE A 45 -4.92 -0.06 -16.24
C ILE A 45 -4.83 1.33 -15.59
N VAL A 46 -3.65 1.92 -15.72
CA VAL A 46 -3.40 3.34 -15.39
C VAL A 46 -3.05 4.04 -16.70
N ASP A 47 -3.87 4.98 -17.11
CA ASP A 47 -3.79 5.60 -18.43
C ASP A 47 -3.76 4.52 -19.54
N ASP A 48 -2.68 4.43 -20.30
CA ASP A 48 -2.50 3.43 -21.36
C ASP A 48 -1.59 2.26 -20.94
N THR A 49 -1.28 2.13 -19.66
CA THR A 49 -0.36 1.14 -19.12
C THR A 49 -1.11 0.02 -18.42
N LEU A 50 -0.86 -1.23 -18.85
CA LEU A 50 -1.32 -2.42 -18.14
C LEU A 50 -0.40 -2.69 -16.95
N CYS A 51 -0.97 -2.69 -15.76
CA CYS A 51 -0.27 -2.97 -14.52
C CYS A 51 -0.64 -4.36 -14.00
N ILE A 52 0.35 -5.18 -13.77
CA ILE A 52 0.18 -6.53 -13.23
C ILE A 52 0.83 -6.60 -11.84
N PRO A 53 0.07 -6.84 -10.78
CA PRO A 53 0.64 -6.99 -9.44
C PRO A 53 1.62 -8.14 -9.35
N THR A 54 2.80 -7.86 -8.82
CA THR A 54 3.88 -8.84 -8.67
C THR A 54 4.43 -8.83 -7.24
N VAL A 55 5.13 -9.89 -6.91
CA VAL A 55 5.91 -10.04 -5.68
C VAL A 55 7.36 -10.36 -6.05
N PHE A 56 8.28 -10.05 -5.14
CA PHE A 56 9.70 -10.30 -5.31
C PHE A 56 10.20 -11.36 -4.35
N ILE A 57 10.85 -12.37 -4.90
CA ILE A 57 11.32 -13.53 -4.17
C ILE A 57 12.79 -13.79 -4.52
N ALA A 58 13.63 -13.96 -3.50
CA ALA A 58 15.02 -14.38 -3.71
C ALA A 58 15.08 -15.81 -4.24
N TYR A 59 16.14 -16.16 -4.96
CA TYR A 59 16.36 -17.54 -5.40
C TYR A 59 16.49 -18.53 -4.24
N THR A 60 16.85 -18.05 -3.06
CA THR A 60 16.87 -18.82 -1.83
C THR A 60 15.48 -18.99 -1.20
N GLY A 61 14.45 -18.35 -1.75
CA GLY A 61 13.08 -18.40 -1.27
C GLY A 61 12.71 -17.32 -0.25
N GLU A 62 13.62 -16.43 0.10
CA GLU A 62 13.34 -15.31 1.00
C GLU A 62 12.45 -14.28 0.33
N ALA A 63 11.58 -13.65 1.11
CA ALA A 63 10.77 -12.53 0.65
C ALA A 63 11.66 -11.28 0.49
N LEU A 64 11.58 -10.64 -0.67
CA LEU A 64 12.25 -9.37 -0.96
C LEU A 64 11.29 -8.18 -0.85
N ASP A 65 10.03 -8.43 -0.62
CA ASP A 65 8.99 -7.44 -0.37
C ASP A 65 8.13 -7.81 0.85
N TYR A 66 7.24 -6.93 1.25
CA TYR A 66 6.35 -7.17 2.39
C TYR A 66 5.06 -7.92 2.01
N LYS A 67 4.70 -8.02 0.73
CA LYS A 67 3.50 -8.73 0.27
C LYS A 67 3.70 -10.24 0.25
N THR A 68 4.87 -10.71 -0.06
CA THR A 68 5.20 -12.15 -0.07
C THR A 68 4.94 -12.82 1.29
N PRO A 69 5.34 -12.26 2.44
CA PRO A 69 4.98 -12.81 3.75
C PRO A 69 3.46 -12.89 3.97
N LEU A 70 2.72 -11.87 3.54
CA LEU A 70 1.25 -11.87 3.64
C LEU A 70 0.63 -13.03 2.86
N ILE A 71 1.02 -13.20 1.60
CA ILE A 71 0.50 -14.30 0.74
C ILE A 71 0.83 -15.65 1.35
N ARG A 72 2.04 -15.84 1.84
CA ARG A 72 2.45 -17.08 2.52
C ARG A 72 1.66 -17.34 3.80
N SER A 73 1.37 -16.30 4.58
CA SER A 73 0.57 -16.42 5.80
C SER A 73 -0.87 -16.82 5.49
N ILE A 74 -1.46 -16.27 4.42
CA ILE A 74 -2.80 -16.64 3.93
C ILE A 74 -2.84 -18.12 3.57
N GLU A 75 -1.84 -18.62 2.84
CA GLU A 75 -1.78 -20.01 2.44
C GLU A 75 -1.59 -20.95 3.65
N ALA A 76 -0.71 -20.60 4.56
CA ALA A 76 -0.48 -21.37 5.78
C ALA A 76 -1.74 -21.43 6.65
N LEU A 77 -2.43 -20.30 6.80
CA LEU A 77 -3.67 -20.23 7.57
C LEU A 77 -4.80 -21.00 6.89
N ASN A 78 -4.94 -20.88 5.56
CA ASN A 78 -5.92 -21.67 4.80
C ASN A 78 -5.73 -23.17 5.05
N LYS A 79 -4.51 -23.66 5.00
CA LYS A 79 -4.20 -25.07 5.23
C LYS A 79 -4.62 -25.50 6.64
N ALA A 80 -4.17 -24.79 7.67
CA ALA A 80 -4.48 -25.13 9.06
C ALA A 80 -5.98 -25.01 9.38
N ALA A 81 -6.63 -23.95 8.88
CA ALA A 81 -8.05 -23.72 9.10
C ALA A 81 -8.92 -24.77 8.41
N LYS A 82 -8.54 -25.22 7.21
CA LYS A 82 -9.24 -26.33 6.53
C LYS A 82 -9.25 -27.60 7.37
N ASP A 83 -8.11 -27.96 7.95
CA ASP A 83 -8.01 -29.16 8.78
C ASP A 83 -8.97 -29.09 9.98
N VAL A 84 -9.07 -27.92 10.60
CA VAL A 84 -10.01 -27.69 11.71
C VAL A 84 -11.47 -27.69 11.23
N CYS A 85 -11.77 -26.98 10.15
CA CYS A 85 -13.15 -26.93 9.62
C CYS A 85 -13.65 -28.30 9.16
N ASN A 86 -12.80 -29.09 8.52
CA ASN A 86 -13.14 -30.41 8.04
C ASN A 86 -13.34 -31.42 9.17
N TYR A 87 -12.88 -31.13 10.39
CA TYR A 87 -13.22 -31.91 11.55
C TYR A 87 -14.71 -31.80 11.93
N PHE A 88 -15.34 -30.64 11.63
CA PHE A 88 -16.74 -30.38 11.94
C PHE A 88 -17.66 -30.49 10.72
N ASN A 89 -17.14 -30.23 9.54
CA ASN A 89 -17.86 -30.24 8.27
C ASN A 89 -16.93 -30.74 7.16
N GLU A 90 -17.23 -31.88 6.59
CA GLU A 90 -16.32 -32.66 5.74
C GLU A 90 -16.06 -32.09 4.33
N ASP A 91 -16.61 -30.94 3.97
CA ASP A 91 -16.54 -30.45 2.58
C ASP A 91 -16.00 -29.01 2.47
N VAL A 92 -15.08 -28.61 3.33
CA VAL A 92 -14.47 -27.30 3.26
C VAL A 92 -13.22 -27.33 2.37
N HIS A 93 -13.31 -26.78 1.17
CA HIS A 93 -12.20 -26.77 0.22
C HIS A 93 -11.26 -25.60 0.42
N LYS A 94 -11.75 -24.47 0.91
CA LYS A 94 -10.95 -23.25 1.10
C LYS A 94 -11.47 -22.43 2.27
N VAL A 95 -10.54 -21.89 3.04
CA VAL A 95 -10.80 -20.87 4.06
C VAL A 95 -10.14 -19.57 3.61
N ILE A 96 -10.92 -18.52 3.53
CA ILE A 96 -10.47 -17.20 3.11
C ILE A 96 -10.37 -16.30 4.34
N THR A 97 -9.22 -15.70 4.52
CA THR A 97 -9.00 -14.68 5.56
C THR A 97 -9.24 -13.30 4.98
N TYR A 98 -9.88 -12.46 5.76
CA TYR A 98 -10.06 -11.05 5.43
C TYR A 98 -9.15 -10.21 6.31
N LEU A 99 -8.40 -9.34 5.67
CA LEU A 99 -7.55 -8.35 6.32
C LEU A 99 -7.86 -7.00 5.69
N GLY A 100 -8.15 -6.01 6.51
CA GLY A 100 -8.21 -4.62 6.10
C GLY A 100 -6.90 -3.94 6.49
N TRP A 101 -6.18 -3.41 5.51
CA TRP A 101 -5.06 -2.51 5.76
C TRP A 101 -5.63 -1.14 6.07
N GLU A 102 -5.08 -0.50 7.06
CA GLU A 102 -5.37 0.89 7.38
C GLU A 102 -4.29 1.77 6.78
N GLN A 103 -4.73 2.81 6.10
CA GLN A 103 -3.85 3.85 5.61
C GLN A 103 -4.12 5.10 6.41
N GLU A 104 -3.24 5.42 7.32
CA GLU A 104 -3.34 6.62 8.16
C GLU A 104 -2.57 7.76 7.51
N TYR A 105 -3.16 8.94 7.52
CA TYR A 105 -2.55 10.12 6.91
C TYR A 105 -2.98 11.40 7.64
N PHE A 106 -2.14 12.42 7.56
CA PHE A 106 -2.46 13.77 7.99
C PHE A 106 -2.85 14.61 6.78
N LEU A 107 -3.98 15.29 6.86
CA LEU A 107 -4.35 16.28 5.85
C LEU A 107 -3.90 17.66 6.28
N VAL A 108 -3.18 18.34 5.40
CA VAL A 108 -2.66 19.68 5.60
C VAL A 108 -3.23 20.57 4.50
N ASP A 109 -3.70 21.75 4.87
CA ASP A 109 -4.12 22.75 3.91
C ASP A 109 -2.93 23.19 3.06
N GLU A 110 -3.10 23.20 1.72
CA GLU A 110 -2.02 23.47 0.77
C GLU A 110 -1.49 24.88 0.88
N ASP A 111 -2.36 25.87 1.10
CA ASP A 111 -1.95 27.26 1.26
C ASP A 111 -1.13 27.44 2.55
N LEU A 112 -1.55 26.79 3.62
CA LEU A 112 -0.81 26.79 4.88
C LEU A 112 0.53 26.02 4.77
N TYR A 113 0.55 24.92 4.04
CA TYR A 113 1.78 24.18 3.74
C TYR A 113 2.77 25.06 2.96
N SER A 114 2.30 25.71 1.91
CA SER A 114 3.11 26.58 1.06
C SER A 114 3.64 27.81 1.79
N ALA A 115 2.91 28.30 2.79
CA ALA A 115 3.35 29.41 3.66
C ALA A 115 4.43 29.01 4.68
N ARG A 116 4.70 27.71 4.84
CA ARG A 116 5.66 27.18 5.80
C ARG A 116 6.95 26.73 5.09
N PRO A 117 8.05 27.50 5.17
CA PRO A 117 9.27 27.17 4.45
C PRO A 117 9.94 25.87 4.93
N ASP A 118 9.77 25.50 6.18
CA ASP A 118 10.23 24.22 6.69
C ASP A 118 9.49 23.04 6.02
N LEU A 119 8.16 23.11 5.88
CA LEU A 119 7.39 22.07 5.24
C LEU A 119 7.66 22.02 3.73
N SER A 120 7.64 23.17 3.04
CA SER A 120 7.81 23.24 1.59
C SER A 120 9.22 22.88 1.10
N LEU A 121 10.25 23.13 1.90
CA LEU A 121 11.65 22.87 1.53
C LEU A 121 12.18 21.53 2.04
N THR A 122 11.71 21.05 3.17
CA THR A 122 12.27 19.87 3.84
C THR A 122 11.27 18.73 4.05
N GLU A 123 10.01 18.95 3.70
CA GLU A 123 8.91 17.99 3.87
C GLU A 123 8.71 17.52 5.34
N ARG A 124 9.19 18.33 6.28
CA ARG A 124 9.04 18.05 7.71
C ARG A 124 8.96 19.32 8.53
N THR A 125 8.39 19.23 9.71
CA THR A 125 8.32 20.33 10.66
C THR A 125 9.69 20.58 11.29
N LEU A 126 10.26 21.74 11.04
CA LEU A 126 11.50 22.24 11.69
C LEU A 126 11.21 23.43 12.60
N LEU A 127 10.19 24.21 12.27
CA LEU A 127 9.78 25.41 12.97
C LEU A 127 8.51 25.13 13.74
N GLY A 128 8.46 25.51 14.97
CA GLY A 128 7.29 25.37 15.82
C GLY A 128 7.58 24.59 17.11
N HIS A 129 6.53 24.36 17.82
CA HIS A 129 6.52 23.65 19.10
C HIS A 129 5.60 22.44 19.00
N GLU A 130 5.49 21.67 20.06
CA GLU A 130 4.53 20.57 20.15
C GLU A 130 3.10 21.06 19.89
N SER A 131 2.27 20.17 19.35
CA SER A 131 0.87 20.47 19.13
C SER A 131 0.20 20.88 20.45
N ALA A 132 -0.44 22.06 20.45
CA ALA A 132 -1.18 22.54 21.62
C ALA A 132 -2.36 21.62 22.01
N LYS A 133 -2.82 20.80 21.08
CA LYS A 133 -4.00 19.93 21.29
C LYS A 133 -3.65 18.51 21.65
N ASN A 134 -2.43 18.06 21.45
CA ASN A 134 -2.06 16.68 21.72
C ASN A 134 -3.14 15.64 21.32
N GLN A 135 -2.90 14.38 21.56
CA GLN A 135 -3.90 13.31 21.37
C GLN A 135 -4.85 13.28 22.58
N GLN A 136 -5.82 14.06 22.68
CA GLN A 136 -6.70 14.19 23.84
C GLN A 136 -7.54 12.91 24.07
N LEU A 137 -6.87 11.82 24.48
CA LEU A 137 -7.46 10.50 24.56
C LEU A 137 -8.11 10.14 23.21
N ASP A 138 -9.32 9.65 23.23
CA ASP A 138 -10.02 9.21 22.00
C ASP A 138 -10.98 10.29 21.44
N ASP A 139 -10.92 11.52 21.91
CA ASP A 139 -11.89 12.56 21.53
C ASP A 139 -11.87 12.86 20.03
N HIS A 140 -10.70 12.87 19.41
CA HIS A 140 -10.57 13.08 17.97
C HIS A 140 -11.07 11.89 17.16
N TYR A 141 -10.83 10.69 17.64
CA TYR A 141 -11.27 9.45 17.00
C TYR A 141 -12.80 9.40 16.85
N PHE A 142 -13.52 9.80 17.88
CA PHE A 142 -14.98 9.82 17.91
C PHE A 142 -15.60 11.11 17.38
N GLY A 143 -14.80 12.05 16.92
CA GLY A 143 -15.25 13.32 16.38
C GLY A 143 -15.93 13.17 15.02
N ALA A 144 -16.66 14.20 14.61
CA ALA A 144 -17.22 14.29 13.28
C ALA A 144 -16.12 14.55 12.23
N ILE A 145 -16.20 13.89 11.10
CA ILE A 145 -15.31 14.17 9.98
C ILE A 145 -15.69 15.52 9.35
N PRO A 146 -14.76 16.48 9.25
CA PRO A 146 -15.04 17.76 8.58
C PRO A 146 -15.51 17.57 7.14
N SER A 147 -16.44 18.38 6.64
CA SER A 147 -17.03 18.23 5.31
C SER A 147 -15.97 18.18 4.21
N ARG A 148 -14.96 19.05 4.28
CA ARG A 148 -13.86 19.11 3.32
C ARG A 148 -13.06 17.79 3.26
N VAL A 149 -12.83 17.19 4.42
CA VAL A 149 -12.17 15.87 4.53
C VAL A 149 -13.06 14.76 3.99
N GLN A 150 -14.35 14.83 4.29
CA GLN A 150 -15.33 13.87 3.79
C GLN A 150 -15.42 13.87 2.26
N GLU A 151 -15.33 15.02 1.63
CA GLU A 151 -15.28 15.14 0.16
C GLU A 151 -14.00 14.49 -0.41
N PHE A 152 -12.86 14.82 0.17
CA PHE A 152 -11.59 14.17 -0.21
C PHE A 152 -11.68 12.65 -0.10
N MET A 153 -12.20 12.13 1.00
CA MET A 153 -12.32 10.69 1.20
C MET A 153 -13.23 10.00 0.18
N LYS A 154 -14.31 10.68 -0.27
CA LYS A 154 -15.18 10.17 -1.33
C LYS A 154 -14.48 10.10 -2.68
N ASP A 155 -13.71 11.12 -3.00
CA ASP A 155 -12.94 11.15 -4.23
C ASP A 155 -11.85 10.08 -4.22
N LEU A 156 -11.13 9.95 -3.11
CA LEU A 156 -10.14 8.90 -2.90
C LEU A 156 -10.74 7.50 -3.07
N GLU A 157 -11.89 7.24 -2.46
CA GLU A 157 -12.61 5.96 -2.61
C GLU A 157 -12.92 5.67 -4.08
N THR A 158 -13.39 6.68 -4.81
CA THR A 158 -13.74 6.56 -6.24
C THR A 158 -12.50 6.25 -7.08
N GLU A 159 -11.40 6.94 -6.87
CA GLU A 159 -10.16 6.73 -7.62
C GLU A 159 -9.53 5.36 -7.28
N CYS A 160 -9.52 4.99 -6.01
CA CYS A 160 -9.08 3.66 -5.60
C CYS A 160 -9.92 2.54 -6.24
N TYR A 161 -11.24 2.72 -6.29
CA TYR A 161 -12.13 1.75 -6.91
C TYR A 161 -11.83 1.53 -8.40
N LYS A 162 -11.52 2.59 -9.15
CA LYS A 162 -11.09 2.48 -10.56
C LYS A 162 -9.83 1.63 -10.74
N LEU A 163 -8.96 1.61 -9.74
CA LEU A 163 -7.74 0.81 -9.71
C LEU A 163 -7.94 -0.60 -9.12
N GLY A 164 -9.16 -0.98 -8.79
CA GLY A 164 -9.44 -2.25 -8.15
C GLY A 164 -9.00 -2.35 -6.68
N ILE A 165 -8.77 -1.22 -6.04
CA ILE A 165 -8.40 -1.14 -4.62
C ILE A 165 -9.67 -0.92 -3.79
N PRO A 166 -10.13 -1.90 -3.01
CA PRO A 166 -11.32 -1.74 -2.18
C PRO A 166 -11.01 -0.89 -0.95
N VAL A 167 -11.62 0.28 -0.87
CA VAL A 167 -11.64 1.12 0.33
C VAL A 167 -13.01 0.99 0.99
N LYS A 168 -13.04 0.47 2.22
CA LYS A 168 -14.31 0.14 2.88
C LYS A 168 -14.73 1.12 3.95
N THR A 169 -13.79 1.62 4.71
CA THR A 169 -14.07 2.48 5.85
C THR A 169 -13.23 3.73 5.80
N ARG A 170 -13.76 4.77 6.41
CA ARG A 170 -13.11 6.04 6.64
C ARG A 170 -13.56 6.60 7.97
N HIS A 171 -12.65 7.08 8.75
CA HIS A 171 -12.92 7.66 10.05
C HIS A 171 -11.78 8.59 10.48
N ASN A 172 -12.00 9.32 11.56
CA ASN A 172 -10.94 10.07 12.22
C ASN A 172 -9.98 9.12 12.94
N GLU A 173 -8.72 9.46 12.94
CA GLU A 173 -7.74 8.85 13.81
C GLU A 173 -7.54 9.64 15.11
N VAL A 174 -6.69 9.15 15.99
CA VAL A 174 -6.52 9.68 17.34
C VAL A 174 -5.95 11.10 17.34
N ALA A 175 -5.03 11.41 16.45
CA ALA A 175 -4.42 12.73 16.38
C ALA A 175 -5.28 13.74 15.58
N PRO A 176 -5.22 15.03 15.92
CA PRO A 176 -5.86 16.07 15.13
C PRO A 176 -5.43 16.05 13.67
N ASN A 177 -6.38 16.14 12.74
CA ASN A 177 -6.19 16.05 11.29
C ASN A 177 -5.58 14.73 10.77
N GLN A 178 -5.57 13.71 11.58
CA GLN A 178 -5.23 12.36 11.18
C GLN A 178 -6.50 11.56 10.85
N PHE A 179 -6.42 10.86 9.76
CA PHE A 179 -7.54 10.08 9.21
C PHE A 179 -7.05 8.74 8.67
#